data_d88a085d48a903cf117690442031fe13
#
_entry.id   d88a085d48a903cf117690442031fe13
#
_cell.length_a   1.000
_cell.length_b   1.000
_cell.length_c   1.000
_cell.angle_alpha   90.00
_cell.angle_beta   90.00
_cell.angle_gamma   90.00
#
_symmetry.space_group_name_H-M   'P 1'
#
loop_
_entity.id
_entity.type
_entity.pdbx_description
1 polymer ?
#
loop_
_entity_poly.entity_id
_entity_poly.type
_entity_poly.pdbx_seq_one_letter_code
_entity_poly.pdbx_strand_id
1 'polypeptide(L)'
;MRLLILPLLLASSLLADSVSYWQITKVKSNDTLNVRAKATYKSSKITSIPYNAQCVKNYGCGQDIDLEAMMNMQEDEVKAFLAQAKEDYCFIGYKGKMGWVNKRYLKASTATCK
;
A
#
# COMPACT_ATOMS: atom_id res chain seq x y z
N MET A 1 -24.51 -20.31 -21.69
CA MET A 1 -23.35 -20.34 -22.54
C MET A 1 -22.59 -19.07 -22.52
N ARG A 2 -23.17 -18.06 -23.06
CA ARG A 2 -22.52 -16.73 -23.07
C ARG A 2 -22.31 -16.19 -21.68
N LEU A 3 -23.10 -16.65 -20.76
CA LEU A 3 -23.06 -16.16 -19.38
C LEU A 3 -21.75 -16.44 -18.67
N LEU A 4 -21.02 -17.43 -19.14
CA LEU A 4 -19.76 -17.80 -18.50
C LEU A 4 -18.67 -16.73 -18.64
N ILE A 5 -18.79 -15.87 -19.62
CA ILE A 5 -17.78 -14.86 -19.88
C ILE A 5 -17.76 -13.79 -18.80
N LEU A 6 -18.93 -13.39 -18.32
CA LEU A 6 -19.05 -12.32 -17.34
C LEU A 6 -18.34 -12.59 -16.01
N PRO A 7 -18.53 -13.78 -15.43
CA PRO A 7 -17.85 -14.09 -14.17
C PRO A 7 -16.32 -14.02 -14.30
N LEU A 8 -15.80 -14.43 -15.45
CA LEU A 8 -14.36 -14.40 -15.66
C LEU A 8 -13.83 -12.96 -15.67
N LEU A 9 -14.56 -12.07 -16.30
CA LEU A 9 -14.14 -10.67 -16.34
C LEU A 9 -14.13 -10.04 -14.95
N LEU A 10 -15.14 -10.35 -14.15
CA LEU A 10 -15.21 -9.83 -12.78
C LEU A 10 -14.07 -10.36 -11.93
N ALA A 11 -13.75 -11.64 -12.10
CA ALA A 11 -12.64 -12.22 -11.35
C ALA A 11 -11.32 -11.54 -11.68
N SER A 12 -11.10 -11.21 -12.94
CA SER A 12 -9.89 -10.50 -13.34
C SER A 12 -9.79 -9.13 -12.70
N SER A 13 -10.90 -8.40 -12.63
CA SER A 13 -10.92 -7.09 -11.99
C SER A 13 -10.58 -7.18 -10.52
N LEU A 14 -11.13 -8.17 -9.83
CA LEU A 14 -10.86 -8.34 -8.41
C LEU A 14 -9.40 -8.67 -8.15
N LEU A 15 -8.80 -9.49 -8.99
CA LEU A 15 -7.39 -9.85 -8.84
C LEU A 15 -6.47 -8.65 -8.99
N ALA A 16 -6.85 -7.68 -9.82
CA ALA A 16 -6.03 -6.49 -10.03
C ALA A 16 -5.86 -5.66 -8.75
N ASP A 17 -6.82 -5.78 -7.80
CA ASP A 17 -6.79 -5.01 -6.57
C ASP A 17 -6.20 -5.78 -5.39
N SER A 18 -5.72 -7.00 -5.62
CA SER A 18 -5.34 -7.91 -4.54
C SER A 18 -3.85 -8.26 -4.57
N VAL A 19 -3.00 -7.28 -4.39
CA VAL A 19 -1.57 -7.55 -4.27
C VAL A 19 -1.28 -8.02 -2.86
N SER A 20 -0.75 -9.24 -2.72
CA SER A 20 -0.41 -9.81 -1.42
C SER A 20 0.96 -9.36 -0.93
N TYR A 21 1.92 -9.25 -1.83
CA TYR A 21 3.29 -8.89 -1.49
C TYR A 21 3.84 -7.90 -2.49
N TRP A 22 4.63 -6.96 -1.97
CA TRP A 22 5.31 -5.96 -2.77
C TRP A 22 6.79 -6.32 -2.94
N GLN A 23 7.35 -5.77 -3.98
CA GLN A 23 8.78 -5.77 -4.23
C GLN A 23 9.22 -4.32 -4.35
N ILE A 24 10.38 -4.00 -3.81
CA ILE A 24 10.89 -2.63 -3.84
C ILE A 24 11.43 -2.31 -5.23
N THR A 25 11.12 -1.12 -5.72
CA THR A 25 11.54 -0.65 -7.04
C THR A 25 11.95 0.82 -6.96
N LYS A 26 12.68 1.29 -7.96
CA LYS A 26 13.08 2.71 -8.09
C LYS A 26 13.92 3.25 -6.94
N VAL A 27 14.56 2.36 -6.19
CA VAL A 27 15.51 2.74 -5.13
C VAL A 27 16.90 2.36 -5.63
N LYS A 28 17.85 3.26 -5.47
CA LYS A 28 19.22 3.01 -5.95
C LYS A 28 19.88 1.91 -5.13
N SER A 29 20.84 1.20 -5.74
CA SER A 29 21.48 0.06 -5.09
C SER A 29 22.25 0.42 -3.82
N ASN A 30 22.63 1.68 -3.67
CA ASN A 30 23.33 2.14 -2.47
C ASN A 30 22.40 2.84 -1.48
N ASP A 31 21.10 2.67 -1.63
CA ASP A 31 20.11 3.36 -0.82
C ASP A 31 19.09 2.36 -0.28
N THR A 32 18.22 2.84 0.59
CA THR A 32 17.18 2.03 1.20
C THR A 32 15.85 2.80 1.15
N LEU A 33 14.76 2.08 1.31
CA LEU A 33 13.44 2.68 1.41
C LEU A 33 13.07 2.84 2.88
N ASN A 34 12.69 4.05 3.27
CA ASN A 34 12.31 4.31 4.65
C ASN A 34 10.88 3.87 4.91
N VAL A 35 10.70 3.14 6.02
CA VAL A 35 9.38 2.76 6.53
C VAL A 35 9.04 3.73 7.65
N ARG A 36 7.90 4.39 7.55
CA ARG A 36 7.56 5.49 8.44
C ARG A 36 6.36 5.15 9.32
N ALA A 37 6.27 5.85 10.45
CA ALA A 37 5.19 5.64 11.41
C ALA A 37 3.83 6.08 10.87
N LYS A 38 3.82 7.05 9.97
CA LYS A 38 2.59 7.57 9.36
C LYS A 38 2.78 7.73 7.86
N ALA A 39 1.69 7.90 7.15
CA ALA A 39 1.68 8.01 5.68
C ALA A 39 2.14 9.39 5.21
N THR A 40 3.33 9.79 5.62
CA THR A 40 3.94 11.06 5.20
C THR A 40 5.45 10.97 5.36
N TYR A 41 6.17 11.61 4.43
CA TYR A 41 7.64 11.64 4.50
C TYR A 41 8.16 12.42 5.71
N LYS A 42 7.31 13.20 6.36
CA LYS A 42 7.68 13.97 7.55
C LYS A 42 7.59 13.16 8.84
N SER A 43 7.01 11.99 8.77
CA SER A 43 6.86 11.12 9.93
C SER A 43 8.19 10.48 10.31
N SER A 44 8.30 10.05 11.55
CA SER A 44 9.51 9.38 12.01
C SER A 44 9.72 8.06 11.28
N LYS A 45 10.99 7.72 11.07
CA LYS A 45 11.36 6.47 10.44
C LYS A 45 11.36 5.34 11.46
N ILE A 46 10.70 4.23 11.10
CA ILE A 46 10.66 3.02 11.93
C ILE A 46 11.82 2.11 11.57
N THR A 47 12.02 1.89 10.27
CA THR A 47 13.06 0.99 9.76
C THR A 47 13.33 1.30 8.30
N SER A 48 14.24 0.55 7.69
CA SER A 48 14.58 0.69 6.28
C SER A 48 14.49 -0.67 5.60
N ILE A 49 14.19 -0.65 4.31
CA ILE A 49 14.13 -1.85 3.48
C ILE A 49 15.18 -1.74 2.38
N PRO A 50 15.94 -2.82 2.13
CA PRO A 50 16.94 -2.80 1.05
C PRO A 50 16.33 -2.52 -0.31
N TYR A 51 17.13 -1.97 -1.22
CA TYR A 51 16.65 -1.51 -2.52
C TYR A 51 15.98 -2.59 -3.38
N ASN A 52 16.36 -3.83 -3.22
CA ASN A 52 15.81 -4.91 -4.06
C ASN A 52 15.02 -5.94 -3.28
N ALA A 53 14.55 -5.58 -2.09
CA ALA A 53 13.80 -6.50 -1.25
C ALA A 53 12.53 -6.98 -1.94
N GLN A 54 12.17 -8.21 -1.68
CA GLN A 54 10.95 -8.82 -2.18
C GLN A 54 10.14 -9.36 -1.01
N CYS A 55 8.92 -9.76 -1.29
CA CYS A 55 8.03 -10.35 -0.28
C CYS A 55 7.75 -9.42 0.89
N VAL A 56 7.60 -8.13 0.58
CA VAL A 56 7.17 -7.13 1.55
C VAL A 56 5.65 -7.24 1.64
N LYS A 57 5.15 -7.57 2.82
CA LYS A 57 3.71 -7.85 2.96
C LYS A 57 2.86 -6.60 2.79
N ASN A 58 1.79 -6.71 2.01
CA ASN A 58 0.86 -5.63 1.79
C ASN A 58 -0.32 -5.74 2.76
N TYR A 59 -0.55 -4.66 3.53
CA TYR A 59 -1.73 -4.58 4.39
C TYR A 59 -2.76 -3.60 3.86
N GLY A 60 -2.43 -2.91 2.79
CA GLY A 60 -3.36 -2.00 2.14
C GLY A 60 -2.73 -0.65 1.87
N CYS A 61 -3.30 0.07 0.91
CA CYS A 61 -2.80 1.38 0.50
C CYS A 61 -3.86 2.44 0.72
N GLY A 62 -3.40 3.67 0.92
CA GLY A 62 -4.27 4.81 1.17
C GLY A 62 -3.51 5.81 2.01
N GLN A 63 -4.21 6.79 2.54
CA GLN A 63 -3.61 7.73 3.46
C GLN A 63 -3.87 7.28 4.89
N ASP A 64 -2.91 7.56 5.76
CA ASP A 64 -3.09 7.31 7.18
C ASP A 64 -4.16 8.26 7.69
N ILE A 65 -5.26 7.69 8.18
CA ILE A 65 -6.39 8.46 8.64
C ILE A 65 -6.47 8.38 10.16
N ASP A 66 -6.47 9.55 10.80
CA ASP A 66 -6.69 9.63 12.22
C ASP A 66 -8.20 9.41 12.47
N LEU A 67 -8.53 8.27 13.06
CA LEU A 67 -9.92 7.91 13.33
C LEU A 67 -10.62 8.94 14.18
N GLU A 68 -9.92 9.51 15.16
CA GLU A 68 -10.50 10.52 16.02
C GLU A 68 -10.88 11.76 15.23
N ALA A 69 -10.01 12.18 14.32
CA ALA A 69 -10.30 13.32 13.47
C ALA A 69 -11.48 13.02 12.55
N MET A 70 -11.57 11.80 12.04
CA MET A 70 -12.69 11.40 11.18
C MET A 70 -14.01 11.42 11.92
N MET A 71 -14.01 11.03 13.19
CA MET A 71 -15.24 11.01 13.98
C MET A 71 -15.81 12.41 14.19
N ASN A 72 -14.98 13.43 14.06
CA ASN A 72 -15.41 14.82 14.21
C ASN A 72 -15.81 15.48 12.90
N MET A 73 -15.69 14.76 11.79
CA MET A 73 -16.07 15.27 10.48
C MET A 73 -17.54 14.97 10.18
N GLN A 74 -18.15 15.84 9.39
CA GLN A 74 -19.47 15.60 8.84
C GLN A 74 -19.35 14.50 7.79
N GLU A 75 -20.44 13.83 7.50
CA GLU A 75 -20.43 12.72 6.54
C GLU A 75 -19.93 13.15 5.16
N ASP A 76 -20.37 14.32 4.70
CA ASP A 76 -19.93 14.83 3.39
C ASP A 76 -18.45 15.20 3.41
N GLU A 77 -17.94 15.66 4.54
CA GLU A 77 -16.51 15.96 4.67
C GLU A 77 -15.67 14.68 4.60
N VAL A 78 -16.14 13.62 5.25
CA VAL A 78 -15.46 12.33 5.20
C VAL A 78 -15.42 11.82 3.76
N LYS A 79 -16.53 11.91 3.05
CA LYS A 79 -16.58 11.48 1.65
C LYS A 79 -15.62 12.27 0.78
N ALA A 80 -15.57 13.59 0.97
CA ALA A 80 -14.66 14.42 0.19
C ALA A 80 -13.21 14.09 0.50
N PHE A 81 -12.88 13.87 1.76
CA PHE A 81 -11.53 13.49 2.17
C PHE A 81 -11.12 12.17 1.54
N LEU A 82 -11.98 11.15 1.62
CA LEU A 82 -11.67 9.85 1.05
C LEU A 82 -11.53 9.89 -0.46
N ALA A 83 -12.32 10.73 -1.12
CA ALA A 83 -12.22 10.88 -2.57
C ALA A 83 -10.91 11.54 -2.99
N GLN A 84 -10.37 12.41 -2.14
CA GLN A 84 -9.09 13.06 -2.40
C GLN A 84 -7.92 12.22 -1.91
N ALA A 85 -8.17 11.26 -1.06
CA ALA A 85 -7.12 10.40 -0.52
C ALA A 85 -6.55 9.59 -1.67
N LYS A 86 -5.40 9.98 -2.15
CA LYS A 86 -4.69 9.24 -3.18
C LYS A 86 -3.98 8.08 -2.51
N GLU A 87 -3.89 6.98 -3.23
CA GLU A 87 -3.20 5.81 -2.70
C GLU A 87 -1.70 6.01 -2.79
N ASP A 88 -1.21 7.07 -2.13
CA ASP A 88 0.20 7.44 -2.20
C ASP A 88 1.08 6.61 -1.29
N TYR A 89 0.52 6.05 -0.25
CA TYR A 89 1.26 5.25 0.72
C TYR A 89 0.58 3.92 0.96
N CYS A 90 1.40 2.92 1.30
CA CYS A 90 0.88 1.59 1.65
C CYS A 90 1.40 1.19 3.01
N PHE A 91 0.54 0.55 3.79
CA PHE A 91 0.93 -0.01 5.07
C PHE A 91 1.49 -1.41 4.79
N ILE A 92 2.72 -1.63 5.23
CA ILE A 92 3.45 -2.84 4.86
C ILE A 92 4.10 -3.47 6.08
N GLY A 93 4.50 -4.74 5.92
CA GLY A 93 5.26 -5.45 6.94
C GLY A 93 6.53 -6.01 6.33
N TYR A 94 7.63 -5.85 7.06
CA TYR A 94 8.93 -6.36 6.63
C TYR A 94 9.75 -6.75 7.85
N LYS A 95 10.12 -8.03 7.91
CA LYS A 95 10.94 -8.58 9.00
C LYS A 95 10.44 -8.20 10.38
N GLY A 96 9.15 -8.36 10.60
CA GLY A 96 8.53 -8.14 11.90
C GLY A 96 8.22 -6.70 12.24
N LYS A 97 8.48 -5.77 11.34
CA LYS A 97 8.16 -4.36 11.54
C LYS A 97 7.10 -3.93 10.55
N MET A 98 6.23 -3.02 10.98
CA MET A 98 5.13 -2.55 10.16
C MET A 98 5.16 -1.04 10.09
N GLY A 99 4.77 -0.50 8.95
CA GLY A 99 4.72 0.94 8.78
C GLY A 99 4.36 1.33 7.37
N TRP A 100 4.50 2.60 7.07
CA TRP A 100 4.05 3.19 5.82
C TRP A 100 5.22 3.47 4.87
N VAL A 101 5.03 3.13 3.61
CA VAL A 101 5.99 3.45 2.56
C VAL A 101 5.28 4.10 1.38
N ASN A 102 5.99 4.94 0.65
CA ASN A 102 5.44 5.58 -0.53
C ASN A 102 5.22 4.54 -1.62
N LYS A 103 4.01 4.51 -2.17
CA LYS A 103 3.62 3.51 -3.16
C LYS A 103 4.46 3.55 -4.43
N ARG A 104 5.07 4.70 -4.76
CA ARG A 104 5.90 4.82 -5.95
C ARG A 104 7.07 3.84 -5.97
N TYR A 105 7.50 3.38 -4.80
CA TYR A 105 8.64 2.48 -4.66
C TYR A 105 8.23 1.02 -4.58
N LEU A 106 6.97 0.73 -4.86
CA LEU A 106 6.41 -0.62 -4.74
C LEU A 106 5.88 -1.10 -6.08
N LYS A 107 6.09 -2.39 -6.34
CA LYS A 107 5.40 -3.07 -7.42
C LYS A 107 5.10 -4.49 -6.94
N ALA A 108 4.16 -5.17 -7.61
CA ALA A 108 3.80 -6.52 -7.20
C ALA A 108 5.03 -7.41 -7.21
N SER A 109 5.22 -8.19 -6.15
CA SER A 109 6.35 -9.09 -6.05
C SER A 109 6.24 -10.21 -7.09
N THR A 110 7.36 -10.53 -7.74
CA THR A 110 7.43 -11.67 -8.67
C THR A 110 7.93 -12.93 -8.01
N ALA A 111 8.37 -12.82 -6.75
CA ALA A 111 8.88 -13.96 -6.01
C ALA A 111 7.72 -14.75 -5.40
N THR A 112 7.97 -16.03 -5.12
CA THR A 112 7.03 -16.85 -4.38
C THR A 112 7.18 -16.50 -2.90
N CYS A 113 6.15 -15.92 -2.32
CA CYS A 113 6.18 -15.49 -0.92
C CYS A 113 5.24 -16.33 -0.07
N LYS A 114 5.61 -16.56 1.18
CA LYS A 114 4.79 -17.36 2.10
C LYS A 114 4.36 -16.58 3.30
#